data_786d881d06c102f0e4998a98cc9ec7e6
#
_entry.id   786d881d06c102f0e4998a98cc9ec7e6
#
_cell.length_a   1.000
_cell.length_b   1.000
_cell.length_c   1.000
_cell.angle_alpha   90.00
_cell.angle_beta   90.00
_cell.angle_gamma   90.00
#
_symmetry.space_group_name_H-M   'P 1'
#
loop_
_entity.id
_entity.type
_entity.pdbx_description
1 polymer ?
#
loop_
_entity_poly.entity_id
_entity_poly.type
_entity_poly.pdbx_seq_one_letter_code
_entity_poly.pdbx_strand_id
1 'polypeptide(L)' 'MNAPALPAGELLAAARAGDSQACEQVLRENNGLIWSVVRRYYGRGVEPDDLYQLGCLGFLKAVRGFDPD' A
#
# COMPACT_ATOMS: atom_id res chain seq x y z
N MET A 1 -5.68 -21.11 -3.13
CA MET A 1 -6.37 -20.90 -1.86
C MET A 1 -5.79 -19.69 -1.16
N ASN A 2 -6.64 -18.75 -0.79
CA ASN A 2 -6.18 -17.52 -0.16
C ASN A 2 -6.06 -17.69 1.35
N ALA A 3 -5.01 -17.13 1.92
CA ALA A 3 -4.88 -17.07 3.36
C ALA A 3 -5.99 -16.17 3.94
N PRO A 4 -6.50 -16.49 5.15
CA PRO A 4 -7.47 -15.59 5.78
C PRO A 4 -6.89 -14.20 6.00
N ALA A 5 -7.73 -13.18 5.85
CA ALA A 5 -7.32 -11.82 6.08
C ALA A 5 -6.99 -11.61 7.57
N LEU A 6 -5.93 -10.85 7.84
CA LEU A 6 -5.55 -10.51 9.20
C LEU A 6 -6.41 -9.36 9.74
N PRO A 7 -6.72 -9.36 11.04
CA PRO A 7 -7.33 -8.19 11.67
C PRO A 7 -6.42 -6.95 11.52
N ALA A 8 -7.03 -5.76 11.53
CA ALA A 8 -6.32 -4.52 11.22
C ALA A 8 -5.06 -4.30 12.05
N GLY A 9 -5.12 -4.55 13.36
CA GLY A 9 -3.96 -4.36 14.23
C GLY A 9 -2.80 -5.31 13.90
N GLU A 10 -3.12 -6.57 13.68
CA GLU A 10 -2.12 -7.57 13.30
C GLU A 10 -1.60 -7.33 11.89
N LEU A 11 -2.47 -6.86 11.00
CA LEU A 11 -2.10 -6.55 9.64
C LEU A 11 -1.05 -5.46 9.58
N LEU A 12 -1.26 -4.35 10.30
CA LEU A 12 -0.30 -3.26 10.32
C LEU A 12 1.03 -3.70 10.92
N ALA A 13 1.00 -4.46 12.00
CA ALA A 13 2.22 -4.96 12.62
C ALA A 13 3.00 -5.85 11.67
N ALA A 14 2.31 -6.76 10.96
CA ALA A 14 2.94 -7.67 10.01
C ALA A 14 3.50 -6.90 8.81
N ALA A 15 2.76 -5.93 8.30
CA ALA A 15 3.21 -5.12 7.16
C ALA A 15 4.44 -4.30 7.53
N ARG A 16 4.47 -3.73 8.73
CA ARG A 16 5.63 -2.98 9.23
C ARG A 16 6.86 -3.87 9.38
N ALA A 17 6.64 -5.13 9.73
CA ALA A 17 7.74 -6.11 9.84
C ALA A 17 8.22 -6.62 8.47
N GLY A 18 7.55 -6.24 7.39
CA GLY A 18 7.95 -6.61 6.05
C GLY A 18 7.33 -7.89 5.52
N ASP A 19 6.28 -8.40 6.17
CA ASP A 19 5.57 -9.58 5.69
C ASP A 19 4.92 -9.28 4.33
N SER A 20 5.30 -10.02 3.29
CA SER A 20 4.84 -9.70 1.94
C SER A 20 3.34 -9.89 1.76
N GLN A 21 2.74 -10.91 2.39
CA GLN A 21 1.30 -11.12 2.29
C GLN A 21 0.52 -10.02 3.00
N ALA A 22 1.03 -9.55 4.15
CA ALA A 22 0.43 -8.44 4.87
C ALA A 22 0.52 -7.16 4.06
N CYS A 23 1.66 -6.91 3.42
CA CYS A 23 1.82 -5.74 2.55
C CYS A 23 0.84 -5.78 1.38
N GLU A 24 0.67 -6.94 0.75
CA GLU A 24 -0.30 -7.11 -0.33
C GLU A 24 -1.72 -6.83 0.14
N GLN A 25 -2.07 -7.31 1.32
CA GLN A 25 -3.41 -7.08 1.87
C GLN A 25 -3.63 -5.60 2.15
N VAL A 26 -2.66 -4.91 2.73
CA VAL A 26 -2.75 -3.46 2.98
C VAL A 26 -2.96 -2.71 1.68
N LEU A 27 -2.20 -3.03 0.63
CA LEU A 27 -2.35 -2.40 -0.66
C LEU A 27 -3.73 -2.65 -1.25
N ARG A 28 -4.22 -3.88 -1.16
CA ARG A 28 -5.53 -4.26 -1.69
C ARG A 28 -6.66 -3.52 -1.00
N GLU A 29 -6.59 -3.41 0.33
CA GLU A 29 -7.63 -2.75 1.11
C GLU A 29 -7.62 -1.24 0.93
N ASN A 30 -6.49 -0.68 0.48
CA ASN A 30 -6.34 0.76 0.27
C ASN A 30 -6.17 1.13 -1.20
N ASN A 31 -6.51 0.22 -2.10
CA ASN A 31 -6.30 0.39 -3.52
C ASN A 31 -6.97 1.66 -4.06
N GLY A 32 -8.20 1.93 -3.64
CA GLY A 32 -8.92 3.13 -4.06
C GLY A 32 -8.23 4.41 -3.63
N LEU A 33 -7.69 4.41 -2.41
CA LEU A 33 -6.95 5.56 -1.90
C LEU A 33 -5.67 5.78 -2.70
N ILE A 34 -4.93 4.71 -2.99
CA ILE A 34 -3.70 4.80 -3.78
C ILE A 34 -4.00 5.39 -5.15
N TRP A 35 -5.03 4.88 -5.84
CA TRP A 35 -5.42 5.41 -7.14
C TRP A 35 -5.87 6.86 -7.08
N SER A 36 -6.55 7.26 -6.01
CA SER A 36 -7.01 8.65 -5.88
C SER A 36 -5.83 9.62 -5.77
N VAL A 37 -4.74 9.20 -5.14
CA VAL A 37 -3.52 10.01 -5.07
C VAL A 37 -2.80 10.01 -6.42
N VAL A 38 -2.68 8.82 -7.02
CA VAL A 38 -1.97 8.64 -8.30
C VAL A 38 -2.60 9.48 -9.41
N ARG A 39 -3.92 9.58 -9.44
CA ARG A 39 -4.62 10.35 -10.48
C ARG A 39 -4.17 11.82 -10.56
N ARG A 40 -3.70 12.37 -9.45
CA ARG A 40 -3.21 13.76 -9.42
C ARG A 40 -1.97 13.96 -10.26
N TYR A 41 -1.30 12.86 -10.62
CA TYR A 41 -0.05 12.91 -11.39
C TYR A 41 -0.23 12.46 -12.83
N TYR A 42 -1.46 12.23 -13.27
CA TYR A 42 -1.74 11.87 -14.65
C TYR A 42 -1.38 13.03 -15.57
N GLY A 43 -0.95 12.68 -16.77
CA GLY A 43 -0.65 13.68 -17.80
C GLY A 43 0.72 14.33 -17.67
N ARG A 44 1.59 13.78 -16.82
CA ARG A 44 2.93 14.32 -16.61
C ARG A 44 4.03 13.47 -17.26
N GLY A 45 3.65 12.65 -18.23
CA GLY A 45 4.61 11.86 -18.99
C GLY A 45 4.97 10.53 -18.40
N VAL A 46 4.33 10.12 -17.29
CA VAL A 46 4.54 8.81 -16.68
C VAL A 46 3.30 7.97 -16.89
N GLU A 47 3.50 6.71 -17.27
CA GLU A 47 2.39 5.78 -17.48
C GLU A 47 1.63 5.55 -16.18
N PRO A 48 0.28 5.40 -16.23
CA PRO A 48 -0.52 5.16 -15.03
C PRO A 48 -0.07 3.95 -14.21
N ASP A 49 0.33 2.87 -14.86
CA ASP A 49 0.79 1.67 -14.15
C ASP A 49 2.07 1.95 -13.37
N ASP A 50 2.98 2.72 -13.94
CA ASP A 50 4.22 3.10 -13.27
C ASP A 50 3.94 4.03 -12.10
N LEU A 51 2.99 4.96 -12.27
CA LEU A 51 2.55 5.82 -11.18
C LEU A 51 1.94 5.01 -10.04
N TYR A 52 1.13 4.02 -10.38
CA TYR A 52 0.52 3.16 -9.37
C TYR A 52 1.60 2.41 -8.58
N GLN A 53 2.60 1.87 -9.26
CA GLN A 53 3.71 1.18 -8.58
C GLN A 53 4.44 2.12 -7.63
N LEU A 54 4.72 3.33 -8.06
CA LEU A 54 5.35 4.33 -7.21
C LEU A 54 4.47 4.70 -6.02
N GLY A 55 3.16 4.80 -6.25
CA GLY A 55 2.19 5.05 -5.18
C GLY A 55 2.17 3.94 -4.16
N CYS A 56 2.22 2.69 -4.61
CA CYS A 56 2.26 1.53 -3.72
C CYS A 56 3.53 1.52 -2.88
N LEU A 57 4.69 1.80 -3.49
CA LEU A 57 5.95 1.88 -2.77
C LEU A 57 5.92 2.98 -1.73
N GLY A 58 5.41 4.14 -2.09
CA GLY A 58 5.28 5.26 -1.16
C GLY A 58 4.34 4.94 -0.01
N PHE A 59 3.23 4.28 -0.32
CA PHE A 59 2.26 3.87 0.70
C PHE A 59 2.88 2.89 1.69
N LEU A 60 3.56 1.86 1.19
CA LEU A 60 4.22 0.88 2.05
C LEU A 60 5.33 1.51 2.89
N LYS A 61 6.07 2.44 2.30
CA LYS A 61 7.10 3.16 3.04
C LYS A 61 6.48 3.97 4.18
N ALA A 62 5.35 4.60 3.94
CA ALA A 62 4.63 5.34 4.97
C ALA A 62 4.13 4.41 6.08
N VAL A 63 3.61 3.24 5.72
CA VAL A 63 3.16 2.24 6.69
C VAL A 63 4.31 1.78 7.58
N ARG A 64 5.45 1.49 6.96
CA ARG A 64 6.63 1.03 7.70
C ARG A 64 7.23 2.11 8.60
N GLY A 65 7.15 3.35 8.15
CA GLY A 65 7.68 4.48 8.92
C GLY A 65 6.72 5.04 9.93
N PHE A 66 5.50 4.53 9.97
CA PHE A 66 4.49 5.02 10.90
C PHE A 66 4.87 4.63 12.32
N ASP A 67 4.96 5.64 13.19
CA ASP A 67 5.26 5.45 14.60
C ASP A 67 4.11 6.03 15.40
N PRO A 68 3.30 5.18 16.06
CA PRO A 68 2.16 5.66 16.83
C PRO A 68 2.54 6.37 18.13
N ASP A 69 3.80 6.29 18.52
CA ASP A 69 4.28 6.98 19.73
C ASP A 69 4.68 8.45 19.43
#